data_40c56ddaaca77bb31d8af94c79b9d678
#
_entry.id   40c56ddaaca77bb31d8af94c79b9d678
#
_cell.length_a   1.000
_cell.length_b   1.000
_cell.length_c   1.000
_cell.angle_alpha   90.00
_cell.angle_beta   90.00
_cell.angle_gamma   90.00
#
_symmetry.space_group_name_H-M   'P 1'
#
loop_
_entity.id
_entity.type
_entity.pdbx_description
1 polymer ?
#
loop_
_entity_poly.entity_id
_entity_poly.type
_entity_poly.pdbx_seq_one_letter_code
_entity_poly.pdbx_strand_id
1 'polypeptide(L)'
;MKLKLVATISALAAIPALAHAQQTGLSKTPQLTKAEVQNVVQIIGSDKAKTRAYCDLSKLNDQIAAAQQTNETDNVETLTRQADALVANLGPQYSKMVEKLAEVDLTSSKGNELSAIILGLDKLCPK
;
A
#
# COMPACT_ATOMS: atom_id res chain seq x y z
N MET A 1 37.01 46.81 11.80
CA MET A 1 36.75 48.23 11.57
C MET A 1 35.95 48.42 10.32
N LYS A 2 34.93 49.24 10.40
CA LYS A 2 34.02 49.78 9.37
C LYS A 2 32.96 48.80 8.88
N LEU A 3 31.86 48.84 9.61
CA LEU A 3 30.48 48.61 9.15
C LEU A 3 30.23 49.39 7.85
N LYS A 4 29.73 48.72 6.83
CA LYS A 4 28.91 49.37 5.82
C LYS A 4 27.53 48.71 5.79
N LEU A 5 26.60 49.40 6.43
CA LEU A 5 25.19 49.24 6.18
C LEU A 5 24.94 49.45 4.69
N VAL A 6 24.33 48.48 4.07
CA VAL A 6 23.61 48.68 2.80
C VAL A 6 22.18 48.24 3.03
N ALA A 7 21.35 49.25 3.17
CA ALA A 7 19.92 49.14 3.12
C ALA A 7 19.52 48.68 1.72
N THR A 8 18.84 47.58 1.58
CA THR A 8 18.13 47.20 0.36
C THR A 8 16.68 46.97 0.67
N ILE A 9 15.94 47.95 0.36
CA ILE A 9 14.67 48.10 -0.32
C ILE A 9 13.81 46.85 -0.35
N SER A 10 12.75 46.96 0.45
CA SER A 10 11.56 46.13 0.41
C SER A 10 10.84 46.28 -0.94
N ALA A 11 10.92 45.28 -1.78
CA ALA A 11 9.97 45.12 -2.88
C ALA A 11 8.84 44.22 -2.38
N LEU A 12 7.75 44.84 -1.98
CA LEU A 12 6.47 44.16 -1.85
C LEU A 12 6.05 43.74 -3.25
N ALA A 13 6.31 42.50 -3.59
CA ALA A 13 5.62 41.86 -4.67
C ALA A 13 4.28 41.38 -4.14
N ALA A 14 3.24 42.13 -4.44
CA ALA A 14 1.87 41.68 -4.30
C ALA A 14 1.69 40.46 -5.21
N ILE A 15 1.67 39.28 -4.61
CA ILE A 15 1.29 38.05 -5.29
C ILE A 15 -0.24 38.10 -5.36
N PRO A 16 -0.84 38.15 -6.54
CA PRO A 16 -2.28 38.01 -6.66
C PRO A 16 -2.66 36.63 -6.16
N ALA A 17 -3.55 36.59 -5.21
CA ALA A 17 -4.23 35.39 -4.76
C ALA A 17 -5.13 34.86 -5.87
N LEU A 18 -4.52 34.30 -6.89
CA LEU A 18 -5.19 33.59 -7.96
C LEU A 18 -4.87 32.13 -7.78
N ALA A 19 -5.91 31.38 -7.65
CA ALA A 19 -5.90 29.95 -7.83
C ALA A 19 -5.86 29.08 -6.58
N HIS A 20 -6.86 29.21 -5.80
CA HIS A 20 -7.19 28.12 -4.88
C HIS A 20 -8.52 27.44 -5.22
N ALA A 21 -9.03 27.75 -6.40
CA ALA A 21 -10.27 27.15 -6.88
C ALA A 21 -10.06 25.81 -7.63
N GLN A 22 -8.89 25.20 -7.57
CA GLN A 22 -8.63 23.99 -8.37
C GLN A 22 -8.14 22.79 -7.58
N GLN A 23 -8.44 22.75 -6.33
CA GLN A 23 -8.34 21.49 -5.58
C GLN A 23 -9.65 20.71 -5.52
N THR A 24 -10.51 20.91 -6.46
CA THR A 24 -11.67 20.03 -6.70
C THR A 24 -11.34 18.88 -7.64
N GLY A 25 -10.09 18.51 -7.74
CA GLY A 25 -9.60 17.39 -8.52
C GLY A 25 -8.90 16.34 -7.67
N LEU A 26 -9.25 16.19 -6.41
CA LEU A 26 -9.01 14.94 -5.70
C LEU A 26 -9.90 13.90 -6.40
N SER A 27 -9.33 13.25 -7.41
CA SER A 27 -9.77 11.93 -7.80
C SER A 27 -9.71 11.10 -6.54
N LYS A 28 -10.84 11.00 -5.82
CA LYS A 28 -10.95 10.02 -4.76
C LYS A 28 -10.69 8.70 -5.44
N THR A 29 -9.49 8.15 -5.27
CA THR A 29 -9.21 6.77 -5.61
C THR A 29 -10.38 5.97 -5.06
N PRO A 30 -11.10 5.21 -5.89
CA PRO A 30 -12.29 4.52 -5.41
C PRO A 30 -11.90 3.66 -4.22
N GLN A 31 -12.47 3.97 -3.07
CA GLN A 31 -12.13 3.30 -1.82
C GLN A 31 -12.41 1.81 -1.93
N LEU A 32 -11.52 1.01 -1.36
CA LEU A 32 -11.72 -0.44 -1.26
C LEU A 32 -13.03 -0.75 -0.54
N THR A 33 -13.86 -1.57 -1.17
CA THR A 33 -15.16 -1.99 -0.64
C THR A 33 -15.08 -3.41 -0.08
N LYS A 34 -15.97 -3.72 0.85
CA LYS A 34 -16.12 -5.08 1.39
C LYS A 34 -16.38 -6.10 0.28
N ALA A 35 -17.25 -5.76 -0.68
CA ALA A 35 -17.59 -6.65 -1.80
C ALA A 35 -16.37 -6.96 -2.68
N GLU A 36 -15.51 -5.98 -2.94
CA GLU A 36 -14.26 -6.20 -3.69
C GLU A 36 -13.33 -7.16 -2.95
N VAL A 37 -13.15 -7.00 -1.64
CA VAL A 37 -12.32 -7.89 -0.82
C VAL A 37 -12.90 -9.30 -0.79
N GLN A 38 -14.21 -9.44 -0.58
CA GLN A 38 -14.88 -10.74 -0.59
C GLN A 38 -14.75 -11.46 -1.93
N ASN A 39 -14.86 -10.72 -3.04
CA ASN A 39 -14.67 -11.28 -4.37
C ASN A 39 -13.25 -11.82 -4.56
N VAL A 40 -12.24 -11.07 -4.16
CA VAL A 40 -10.82 -11.52 -4.24
C VAL A 40 -10.60 -12.75 -3.37
N VAL A 41 -11.12 -12.76 -2.15
CA VAL A 41 -11.03 -13.92 -1.23
C VAL A 41 -11.69 -15.15 -1.85
N GLN A 42 -12.85 -15.00 -2.48
CA GLN A 42 -13.54 -16.08 -3.16
C GLN A 42 -12.74 -16.61 -4.37
N ILE A 43 -12.18 -15.73 -5.20
CA ILE A 43 -11.35 -16.10 -6.35
C ILE A 43 -10.14 -16.92 -5.90
N ILE A 44 -9.45 -16.47 -4.84
CA ILE A 44 -8.28 -17.17 -4.30
C ILE A 44 -8.69 -18.50 -3.67
N GLY A 45 -9.73 -18.51 -2.85
CA GLY A 45 -10.17 -19.70 -2.11
C GLY A 45 -10.77 -20.79 -3.00
N SER A 46 -11.29 -20.44 -4.17
CA SER A 46 -11.85 -21.40 -5.15
C SER A 46 -10.80 -22.03 -6.07
N ASP A 47 -9.59 -21.47 -6.12
CA ASP A 47 -8.49 -21.92 -6.98
C ASP A 47 -7.32 -22.41 -6.12
N LYS A 48 -7.03 -23.70 -6.18
CA LYS A 48 -5.95 -24.31 -5.39
C LYS A 48 -4.56 -23.75 -5.70
N ALA A 49 -4.30 -23.35 -6.95
CA ALA A 49 -3.03 -22.76 -7.34
C ALA A 49 -2.89 -21.35 -6.74
N LYS A 50 -3.95 -20.57 -6.77
CA LYS A 50 -4.00 -19.24 -6.14
C LYS A 50 -3.93 -19.32 -4.61
N THR A 51 -4.63 -20.26 -3.99
CA THR A 51 -4.52 -20.49 -2.55
C THR A 51 -3.08 -20.79 -2.16
N ARG A 52 -2.39 -21.67 -2.91
CA ARG A 52 -0.99 -21.98 -2.66
C ARG A 52 -0.10 -20.74 -2.84
N ALA A 53 -0.27 -19.99 -3.93
CA ALA A 53 0.48 -18.77 -4.17
C ALA A 53 0.28 -17.73 -3.04
N TYR A 54 -0.93 -17.60 -2.52
CA TYR A 54 -1.21 -16.74 -1.38
C TYR A 54 -0.48 -17.20 -0.11
N CYS A 55 -0.52 -18.49 0.19
CA CYS A 55 0.15 -19.05 1.36
C CYS A 55 1.68 -18.92 1.27
N ASP A 56 2.25 -19.09 0.08
CA ASP A 56 3.68 -18.90 -0.15
C ASP A 56 4.05 -17.42 -0.03
N LEU A 57 3.20 -16.50 -0.51
CA LEU A 57 3.37 -15.06 -0.34
C LEU A 57 3.33 -14.65 1.13
N SER A 58 2.43 -15.20 1.93
CA SER A 58 2.36 -14.95 3.38
C SER A 58 3.66 -15.33 4.07
N LYS A 59 4.21 -16.52 3.76
CA LYS A 59 5.50 -16.96 4.30
C LYS A 59 6.66 -16.07 3.88
N LEU A 60 6.67 -15.61 2.61
CA LEU A 60 7.69 -14.68 2.13
C LEU A 60 7.63 -13.33 2.84
N ASN A 61 6.43 -12.83 3.12
CA ASN A 61 6.27 -11.58 3.86
C ASN A 61 6.85 -11.70 5.28
N ASP A 62 6.66 -12.82 5.96
CA ASP A 62 7.27 -13.08 7.25
C ASP A 62 8.81 -13.13 7.17
N GLN A 63 9.36 -13.73 6.11
CA GLN A 63 10.80 -13.78 5.86
C GLN A 63 11.37 -12.40 5.53
N ILE A 64 10.65 -11.60 4.75
CA ILE A 64 11.04 -10.21 4.45
C ILE A 64 11.07 -9.39 5.74
N ALA A 65 10.05 -9.50 6.58
CA ALA A 65 10.00 -8.81 7.86
C ALA A 65 11.18 -9.20 8.78
N ALA A 66 11.52 -10.50 8.84
CA ALA A 66 12.66 -10.99 9.60
C ALA A 66 14.01 -10.48 9.04
N ALA A 67 14.19 -10.51 7.70
CA ALA A 67 15.40 -10.02 7.05
C ALA A 67 15.59 -8.50 7.22
N GLN A 68 14.50 -7.73 7.24
CA GLN A 68 14.54 -6.30 7.54
C GLN A 68 15.00 -6.02 8.97
N GLN A 69 14.62 -6.85 9.94
CA GLN A 69 15.07 -6.70 11.33
C GLN A 69 16.56 -7.00 11.48
N THR A 70 17.12 -7.86 10.66
CA THR A 70 18.55 -8.24 10.67
C THR A 70 19.41 -7.41 9.72
N ASN A 71 18.84 -6.41 9.03
CA ASN A 71 19.49 -5.57 8.02
C ASN A 71 20.13 -6.36 6.86
N GLU A 72 19.56 -7.48 6.48
CA GLU A 72 19.99 -8.31 5.35
C GLU A 72 19.40 -7.77 4.03
N THR A 73 19.91 -6.64 3.55
CA THR A 73 19.36 -5.92 2.39
C THR A 73 19.31 -6.75 1.11
N ASP A 74 20.35 -7.52 0.81
CA ASP A 74 20.42 -8.37 -0.39
C ASP A 74 19.38 -9.49 -0.36
N ASN A 75 19.13 -10.03 0.83
CA ASN A 75 18.11 -11.05 1.04
C ASN A 75 16.70 -10.46 0.87
N VAL A 76 16.46 -9.27 1.42
CA VAL A 76 15.18 -8.54 1.26
C VAL A 76 14.85 -8.31 -0.21
N GLU A 77 15.80 -7.87 -1.03
CA GLU A 77 15.58 -7.64 -2.46
C GLU A 77 15.20 -8.94 -3.20
N THR A 78 15.89 -10.03 -2.90
CA THR A 78 15.60 -11.34 -3.51
C THR A 78 14.22 -11.86 -3.12
N LEU A 79 13.87 -11.78 -1.84
CA LEU A 79 12.56 -12.19 -1.34
C LEU A 79 11.43 -11.31 -1.91
N THR A 80 11.66 -10.01 -2.04
CA THR A 80 10.68 -9.07 -2.64
C THR A 80 10.40 -9.45 -4.09
N ARG A 81 11.40 -9.75 -4.90
CA ARG A 81 11.20 -10.21 -6.28
C ARG A 81 10.39 -11.50 -6.36
N GLN A 82 10.60 -12.43 -5.43
CA GLN A 82 9.80 -13.65 -5.35
C GLN A 82 8.36 -13.35 -4.97
N ALA A 83 8.14 -12.42 -4.02
CA ALA A 83 6.81 -11.98 -3.63
C ALA A 83 6.06 -11.32 -4.80
N ASP A 84 6.72 -10.47 -5.59
CA ASP A 84 6.14 -9.83 -6.77
C ASP A 84 5.67 -10.87 -7.81
N ALA A 85 6.44 -11.93 -8.03
CA ALA A 85 6.05 -13.02 -8.92
C ALA A 85 4.80 -13.76 -8.42
N LEU A 86 4.66 -13.97 -7.10
CA LEU A 86 3.46 -14.58 -6.52
C LEU A 86 2.25 -13.64 -6.59
N VAL A 87 2.43 -12.35 -6.40
CA VAL A 87 1.37 -11.34 -6.58
C VAL A 87 0.86 -11.36 -8.02
N ALA A 88 1.75 -11.47 -9.00
CA ALA A 88 1.36 -11.61 -10.40
C ALA A 88 0.53 -12.87 -10.66
N ASN A 89 0.87 -14.00 -10.03
CA ASN A 89 0.11 -15.25 -10.12
C ASN A 89 -1.27 -15.17 -9.46
N LEU A 90 -1.43 -14.34 -8.42
CA LEU A 90 -2.72 -14.11 -7.78
C LEU A 90 -3.68 -13.30 -8.65
N GLY A 91 -3.14 -12.51 -9.58
CA GLY A 91 -3.89 -11.80 -10.59
C GLY A 91 -4.16 -10.33 -10.28
N PRO A 92 -4.70 -9.58 -11.27
CA PRO A 92 -4.82 -8.14 -11.19
C PRO A 92 -5.83 -7.68 -10.13
N GLN A 93 -6.84 -8.47 -9.80
CA GLN A 93 -7.80 -8.13 -8.74
C GLN A 93 -7.13 -8.10 -7.37
N TYR A 94 -6.21 -9.03 -7.11
CA TYR A 94 -5.42 -9.05 -5.88
C TYR A 94 -4.50 -7.83 -5.80
N SER A 95 -3.75 -7.53 -6.85
CA SER A 95 -2.88 -6.36 -6.90
C SER A 95 -3.63 -5.06 -6.64
N LYS A 96 -4.78 -4.85 -7.31
CA LYS A 96 -5.63 -3.67 -7.08
C LYS A 96 -6.19 -3.60 -5.66
N MET A 97 -6.54 -4.74 -5.07
CA MET A 97 -7.00 -4.80 -3.68
C MET A 97 -5.89 -4.36 -2.74
N VAL A 98 -4.66 -4.84 -2.91
CA VAL A 98 -3.50 -4.48 -2.08
C VAL A 98 -3.17 -3.00 -2.20
N GLU A 99 -3.16 -2.44 -3.43
CA GLU A 99 -2.95 -1.01 -3.66
C GLU A 99 -3.98 -0.15 -2.91
N LYS A 100 -5.26 -0.48 -3.05
CA LYS A 100 -6.33 0.23 -2.34
C LYS A 100 -6.28 0.03 -0.83
N LEU A 101 -5.85 -1.15 -0.37
CA LEU A 101 -5.71 -1.46 1.05
C LEU A 101 -4.65 -0.60 1.72
N ALA A 102 -3.58 -0.24 1.01
CA ALA A 102 -2.53 0.64 1.51
C ALA A 102 -3.05 2.06 1.85
N GLU A 103 -4.17 2.48 1.25
CA GLU A 103 -4.82 3.77 1.50
C GLU A 103 -5.89 3.71 2.62
N VAL A 104 -6.19 2.50 3.11
CA VAL A 104 -7.20 2.31 4.16
C VAL A 104 -6.57 2.46 5.53
N ASP A 105 -7.20 3.26 6.38
CA ASP A 105 -6.87 3.28 7.81
C ASP A 105 -7.34 1.96 8.45
N LEU A 106 -6.38 1.06 8.71
CA LEU A 106 -6.63 -0.26 9.28
C LEU A 106 -7.11 -0.21 10.73
N THR A 107 -6.94 0.92 11.40
CA THR A 107 -7.45 1.12 12.78
C THR A 107 -8.92 1.57 12.81
N SER A 108 -9.45 1.98 11.66
CA SER A 108 -10.86 2.33 11.50
C SER A 108 -11.77 1.10 11.59
N SER A 109 -13.04 1.31 11.88
CA SER A 109 -14.05 0.25 11.87
C SER A 109 -14.11 -0.48 10.52
N LYS A 110 -14.03 0.28 9.41
CA LYS A 110 -13.97 -0.28 8.06
C LYS A 110 -12.69 -1.08 7.81
N GLY A 111 -11.54 -0.56 8.24
CA GLY A 111 -10.26 -1.24 8.11
C GLY A 111 -10.24 -2.57 8.86
N ASN A 112 -10.76 -2.59 10.08
CA ASN A 112 -10.90 -3.81 10.88
C ASN A 112 -11.81 -4.84 10.19
N GLU A 113 -12.92 -4.42 9.59
CA GLU A 113 -13.82 -5.32 8.86
C GLU A 113 -13.13 -5.94 7.63
N LEU A 114 -12.43 -5.12 6.84
CA LEU A 114 -11.70 -5.60 5.66
C LEU A 114 -10.57 -6.56 6.05
N SER A 115 -9.83 -6.24 7.10
CA SER A 115 -8.77 -7.10 7.63
C SER A 115 -9.31 -8.45 8.09
N ALA A 116 -10.44 -8.48 8.77
CA ALA A 116 -11.07 -9.72 9.21
C ALA A 116 -11.45 -10.65 8.04
N ILE A 117 -11.88 -10.08 6.91
CA ILE A 117 -12.19 -10.86 5.70
C ILE A 117 -10.90 -11.43 5.08
N ILE A 118 -9.83 -10.63 4.99
CA ILE A 118 -8.53 -11.04 4.44
C ILE A 118 -7.90 -12.14 5.30
N LEU A 119 -7.98 -12.02 6.63
CA LEU A 119 -7.52 -13.06 7.56
C LEU A 119 -8.22 -14.41 7.37
N GLY A 120 -9.38 -14.40 6.69
CA GLY A 120 -10.04 -15.62 6.26
C GLY A 120 -9.19 -16.45 5.28
N LEU A 121 -8.34 -15.80 4.47
CA LEU A 121 -7.40 -16.50 3.56
C LEU A 121 -6.31 -17.24 4.31
N ASP A 122 -5.81 -16.68 5.42
CA ASP A 122 -4.76 -17.32 6.22
C ASP A 122 -5.20 -18.67 6.80
N LYS A 123 -6.52 -18.83 7.02
CA LYS A 123 -7.10 -20.10 7.46
C LYS A 123 -7.04 -21.21 6.42
N LEU A 124 -6.85 -20.84 5.17
CA LEU A 124 -6.70 -21.79 4.05
C LEU A 124 -5.28 -22.34 3.95
N CYS A 125 -4.33 -21.69 4.63
CA CYS A 125 -2.92 -22.08 4.60
C CYS A 125 -2.65 -23.20 5.61
N PRO A 126 -1.94 -24.27 5.19
CA PRO A 126 -1.49 -25.30 6.12
C PRO A 126 -0.51 -24.71 7.12
N LYS A 127 -0.69 -25.09 8.39
CA LYS A 127 0.23 -24.73 9.48
C LYS A 127 1.50 -25.57 9.43
#